data_33873de34ca79199838db5074f70eddb
#
_entry.id   33873de34ca79199838db5074f70eddb
#
_cell.length_a   1.000
_cell.length_b   1.000
_cell.length_c   1.000
_cell.angle_alpha   90.00
_cell.angle_beta   90.00
_cell.angle_gamma   90.00
#
_symmetry.space_group_name_H-M   'P 1'
#
loop_
_entity.id
_entity.type
_entity.pdbx_description
1 polymer ?
#
loop_
_entity_poly.entity_id
_entity_poly.type
_entity_poly.pdbx_seq_one_letter_code
_entity_poly.pdbx_strand_id
1 'polypeptide(L)'
;MNGRSRVAGVVVGVVALAAASMAKAEYAEAPVADGGTLTGKVVFKGAVPAAKTFVFAKFPNPGFCEKTESDGKGNRTVQEVKVGKDNALKDVVVYIEGVEKGKPFKFGGTDVKADGCRFLVQGPSTFAGVVVKKAELRVENMDADPSDPKAATGVLHNPHAYEVAGASSSTIFNLPLPEKGQFVKKPVTLRKKESIFKLECDQHNYMQAFFVPVTNPYYAVVGEDGTFSIDGIPPGTYEVYAWHPTLGKQEANVTIAAKGTAKFDFAFAAK
;
A
#
# COMPACT_ATOMS: atom_id res chain seq x y z
N MET A 1 -7.49 -61.88 -58.74
CA MET A 1 -7.48 -60.43 -59.05
C MET A 1 -7.46 -59.71 -57.75
N ASN A 2 -6.30 -59.21 -57.37
CA ASN A 2 -6.07 -58.60 -55.98
C ASN A 2 -6.17 -57.10 -56.07
N GLY A 3 -7.21 -56.52 -55.46
CA GLY A 3 -7.37 -55.09 -55.27
C GLY A 3 -6.73 -54.62 -53.97
N ARG A 4 -5.63 -53.89 -54.02
CA ARG A 4 -5.00 -53.25 -52.90
C ARG A 4 -5.60 -51.84 -52.72
N SER A 5 -6.37 -51.65 -51.65
CA SER A 5 -6.85 -50.35 -51.21
C SER A 5 -5.70 -49.59 -50.51
N ARG A 6 -5.36 -48.38 -50.97
CA ARG A 6 -4.40 -47.48 -50.34
C ARG A 6 -5.17 -46.54 -49.41
N VAL A 7 -4.93 -46.65 -48.11
CA VAL A 7 -5.42 -45.68 -47.09
C VAL A 7 -4.41 -44.54 -47.03
N ALA A 8 -4.85 -43.32 -47.40
CA ALA A 8 -4.07 -42.12 -47.23
C ALA A 8 -4.24 -41.59 -45.80
N GLY A 9 -3.17 -41.61 -45.01
CA GLY A 9 -3.15 -41.05 -43.69
C GLY A 9 -2.96 -39.53 -43.77
N VAL A 10 -3.92 -38.80 -43.20
CA VAL A 10 -3.80 -37.34 -42.99
C VAL A 10 -3.06 -37.11 -41.68
N VAL A 11 -1.88 -36.54 -41.75
CA VAL A 11 -1.11 -36.09 -40.59
C VAL A 11 -1.59 -34.67 -40.24
N VAL A 12 -2.36 -34.54 -39.15
CA VAL A 12 -2.71 -33.24 -38.58
C VAL A 12 -1.56 -32.79 -37.67
N GLY A 13 -0.80 -31.83 -38.17
CA GLY A 13 0.23 -31.16 -37.39
C GLY A 13 -0.38 -30.24 -36.37
N VAL A 14 -0.25 -30.58 -35.07
CA VAL A 14 -0.59 -29.68 -33.97
C VAL A 14 0.53 -28.66 -33.78
N VAL A 15 0.27 -27.42 -34.20
CA VAL A 15 1.16 -26.28 -33.90
C VAL A 15 0.87 -25.85 -32.46
N ALA A 16 1.75 -26.23 -31.54
CA ALA A 16 1.72 -25.72 -30.18
C ALA A 16 2.25 -24.28 -30.16
N LEU A 17 1.37 -23.28 -30.04
CA LEU A 17 1.77 -21.92 -29.72
C LEU A 17 2.29 -21.91 -28.27
N ALA A 18 3.60 -21.85 -28.10
CA ALA A 18 4.23 -21.55 -26.83
C ALA A 18 3.96 -20.07 -26.49
N ALA A 19 3.04 -19.79 -25.59
CA ALA A 19 2.89 -18.49 -24.97
C ALA A 19 4.12 -18.23 -24.08
N ALA A 20 5.10 -17.50 -24.61
CA ALA A 20 6.22 -17.01 -23.82
C ALA A 20 5.66 -16.04 -22.76
N SER A 21 5.65 -16.46 -21.50
CA SER A 21 5.42 -15.58 -20.36
C SER A 21 6.58 -14.57 -20.32
N MET A 22 6.36 -13.36 -20.82
CA MET A 22 7.33 -12.28 -20.66
C MET A 22 7.43 -11.96 -19.17
N ALA A 23 8.54 -12.32 -18.56
CA ALA A 23 8.90 -11.86 -17.23
C ALA A 23 8.97 -10.32 -17.33
N LYS A 24 8.20 -9.62 -16.47
CA LYS A 24 8.25 -8.15 -16.39
C LYS A 24 9.68 -7.75 -16.07
N ALA A 25 10.30 -6.94 -16.91
CA ALA A 25 11.69 -6.51 -16.75
C ALA A 25 11.85 -5.77 -15.41
N GLU A 26 12.98 -6.00 -14.73
CA GLU A 26 13.34 -5.26 -13.53
C GLU A 26 13.62 -3.80 -13.92
N TYR A 27 13.19 -2.84 -13.07
CA TYR A 27 13.39 -1.41 -13.32
C TYR A 27 14.87 -1.07 -13.46
N ALA A 28 15.23 -0.35 -14.52
CA ALA A 28 16.60 0.10 -14.78
C ALA A 28 16.73 1.62 -14.60
N GLU A 29 17.76 2.06 -13.89
CA GLU A 29 18.05 3.47 -13.72
C GLU A 29 18.69 4.08 -14.97
N ALA A 30 18.20 5.24 -15.41
CA ALA A 30 18.76 6.01 -16.50
C ALA A 30 18.38 7.49 -16.41
N PRO A 31 19.19 8.40 -17.01
CA PRO A 31 18.81 9.79 -17.12
C PRO A 31 17.50 9.96 -17.90
N VAL A 32 16.64 10.85 -17.41
CA VAL A 32 15.37 11.23 -18.06
C VAL A 32 15.48 12.70 -18.46
N ALA A 33 15.95 12.97 -19.69
CA ALA A 33 16.16 14.34 -20.17
C ALA A 33 14.84 15.07 -20.51
N ASP A 34 13.84 14.31 -20.94
CA ASP A 34 12.56 14.83 -21.41
C ASP A 34 11.39 14.39 -20.54
N GLY A 35 11.65 14.19 -19.23
CA GLY A 35 10.63 13.77 -18.27
C GLY A 35 9.47 14.73 -18.19
N GLY A 36 8.26 14.17 -18.21
CA GLY A 36 7.02 14.90 -17.96
C GLY A 36 6.54 14.73 -16.52
N THR A 37 5.43 15.36 -16.21
CA THR A 37 4.80 15.35 -14.90
C THR A 37 3.36 14.88 -15.03
N LEU A 38 2.91 14.05 -14.10
CA LEU A 38 1.50 13.71 -13.88
C LEU A 38 1.01 14.41 -12.62
N THR A 39 -0.05 15.19 -12.75
CA THR A 39 -0.73 15.83 -11.61
C THR A 39 -2.20 15.45 -11.59
N GLY A 40 -2.82 15.58 -10.43
CA GLY A 40 -4.26 15.36 -10.32
C GLY A 40 -4.78 15.51 -8.91
N LYS A 41 -6.08 15.24 -8.77
CA LYS A 41 -6.80 15.23 -7.51
C LYS A 41 -7.51 13.89 -7.34
N VAL A 42 -7.54 13.39 -6.12
CA VAL A 42 -8.34 12.22 -5.74
C VAL A 42 -9.49 12.67 -4.87
N VAL A 43 -10.71 12.35 -5.28
CA VAL A 43 -11.93 12.76 -4.58
C VAL A 43 -12.79 11.56 -4.22
N PHE A 44 -13.60 11.72 -3.17
CA PHE A 44 -14.63 10.77 -2.78
C PHE A 44 -16.01 11.28 -3.17
N LYS A 45 -16.86 10.40 -3.70
CA LYS A 45 -18.24 10.70 -4.08
C LYS A 45 -19.22 9.89 -3.24
N GLY A 46 -20.30 10.53 -2.82
CA GLY A 46 -21.36 9.89 -2.05
C GLY A 46 -21.19 10.01 -0.54
N ALA A 47 -21.94 9.21 0.22
CA ALA A 47 -21.91 9.21 1.67
C ALA A 47 -20.64 8.50 2.19
N VAL A 48 -19.93 9.15 3.12
CA VAL A 48 -18.78 8.56 3.77
C VAL A 48 -19.22 7.40 4.64
N PRO A 49 -18.62 6.20 4.53
CA PRO A 49 -18.95 5.07 5.38
C PRO A 49 -18.78 5.40 6.86
N ALA A 50 -19.61 4.81 7.70
CA ALA A 50 -19.53 5.01 9.14
C ALA A 50 -18.19 4.53 9.70
N ALA A 51 -17.66 5.26 10.67
CA ALA A 51 -16.44 4.88 11.37
C ALA A 51 -16.65 3.60 12.20
N LYS A 52 -15.60 2.81 12.35
CA LYS A 52 -15.58 1.64 13.25
C LYS A 52 -15.30 2.09 14.69
N THR A 53 -16.03 1.52 15.64
CA THR A 53 -15.88 1.82 17.06
C THR A 53 -15.29 0.63 17.81
N PHE A 54 -14.24 0.89 18.60
CA PHE A 54 -13.54 -0.08 19.42
C PHE A 54 -13.61 0.35 20.88
N VAL A 55 -14.10 -0.52 21.76
CA VAL A 55 -14.21 -0.25 23.20
C VAL A 55 -12.86 -0.50 23.86
N PHE A 56 -12.19 0.51 24.40
CA PHE A 56 -10.84 0.40 24.96
C PHE A 56 -10.73 -0.65 26.07
N ALA A 57 -11.75 -0.79 26.91
CA ALA A 57 -11.77 -1.78 28.00
C ALA A 57 -11.61 -3.24 27.54
N LYS A 58 -11.76 -3.52 26.23
CA LYS A 58 -11.54 -4.85 25.64
C LYS A 58 -10.09 -5.11 25.23
N PHE A 59 -9.21 -4.12 25.36
CA PHE A 59 -7.81 -4.19 24.93
C PHE A 59 -6.86 -3.93 26.11
N PRO A 60 -5.59 -4.36 26.00
CA PRO A 60 -4.58 -4.01 26.98
C PRO A 60 -4.35 -2.50 27.09
N ASN A 61 -3.89 -2.03 28.25
CA ASN A 61 -3.51 -0.63 28.51
C ASN A 61 -4.59 0.41 28.11
N PRO A 62 -5.88 0.19 28.45
CA PRO A 62 -6.96 1.04 27.96
C PRO A 62 -6.77 2.51 28.37
N GLY A 63 -6.34 2.77 29.60
CA GLY A 63 -6.13 4.12 30.12
C GLY A 63 -5.00 4.89 29.44
N PHE A 64 -4.00 4.20 28.89
CA PHE A 64 -2.97 4.84 28.07
C PHE A 64 -3.49 5.16 26.66
N CYS A 65 -4.04 4.16 25.97
CA CYS A 65 -4.50 4.32 24.60
C CYS A 65 -5.63 5.34 24.44
N GLU A 66 -6.48 5.48 25.46
CA GLU A 66 -7.56 6.46 25.50
C GLU A 66 -7.08 7.91 25.50
N LYS A 67 -5.85 8.19 25.98
CA LYS A 67 -5.27 9.54 26.02
C LYS A 67 -5.05 10.14 24.62
N THR A 68 -4.96 9.33 23.57
CA THR A 68 -4.57 9.80 22.22
C THR A 68 -5.76 10.07 21.30
N GLU A 69 -6.62 9.10 21.08
CA GLU A 69 -7.79 9.23 20.20
C GLU A 69 -9.00 8.56 20.84
N SER A 70 -9.77 9.31 21.59
CA SER A 70 -10.95 8.83 22.31
C SER A 70 -12.18 9.68 21.94
N ASP A 71 -13.34 9.06 21.98
CA ASP A 71 -14.64 9.76 21.92
C ASP A 71 -15.06 10.35 23.27
N GLY A 72 -14.20 10.26 24.28
CA GLY A 72 -14.49 10.67 25.67
C GLY A 72 -15.49 9.76 26.41
N LYS A 73 -15.87 8.63 25.80
CA LYS A 73 -16.82 7.63 26.34
C LYS A 73 -16.20 6.24 26.44
N GLY A 74 -14.86 6.16 26.43
CA GLY A 74 -14.13 4.89 26.52
C GLY A 74 -14.01 4.14 25.19
N ASN A 75 -14.21 4.83 24.07
CA ASN A 75 -14.08 4.19 22.74
C ASN A 75 -13.09 4.92 21.86
N ARG A 76 -12.47 4.15 20.98
CA ARG A 76 -11.74 4.65 19.82
C ARG A 76 -12.60 4.55 18.57
N THR A 77 -12.68 5.63 17.83
CA THR A 77 -13.35 5.67 16.53
C THR A 77 -12.33 5.73 15.41
N VAL A 78 -12.33 4.74 14.53
CA VAL A 78 -11.43 4.65 13.37
C VAL A 78 -12.21 4.93 12.10
N GLN A 79 -11.94 6.07 11.49
CA GLN A 79 -12.47 6.43 10.18
C GLN A 79 -11.55 5.87 9.10
N GLU A 80 -11.99 4.79 8.42
CA GLU A 80 -11.20 4.15 7.38
C GLU A 80 -11.21 4.91 6.05
N VAL A 81 -12.28 5.67 5.77
CA VAL A 81 -12.40 6.53 4.59
C VAL A 81 -12.44 7.98 5.05
N LYS A 82 -11.29 8.65 4.97
CA LYS A 82 -11.14 10.03 5.43
C LYS A 82 -11.32 11.00 4.27
N VAL A 83 -12.32 11.84 4.36
CA VAL A 83 -12.67 12.84 3.35
C VAL A 83 -12.46 14.23 3.94
N GLY A 84 -11.64 15.04 3.30
CA GLY A 84 -11.34 16.40 3.66
C GLY A 84 -12.22 17.42 2.94
N LYS A 85 -11.78 18.68 2.94
CA LYS A 85 -12.44 19.77 2.21
C LYS A 85 -12.51 19.43 0.71
N ASP A 86 -13.56 19.91 0.05
CA ASP A 86 -13.80 19.73 -1.39
C ASP A 86 -13.78 18.25 -1.83
N ASN A 87 -14.27 17.37 -0.95
CA ASN A 87 -14.30 15.92 -1.11
C ASN A 87 -12.92 15.27 -1.32
N ALA A 88 -11.84 15.89 -0.89
CA ALA A 88 -10.50 15.36 -0.97
C ALA A 88 -10.40 14.00 -0.26
N LEU A 89 -10.08 12.93 -0.99
CA LEU A 89 -9.88 11.61 -0.41
C LEU A 89 -8.44 11.46 0.07
N LYS A 90 -8.27 11.17 1.37
CA LYS A 90 -6.96 10.92 2.00
C LYS A 90 -6.58 9.44 1.93
N ASP A 91 -5.36 9.14 2.36
CA ASP A 91 -4.83 7.76 2.48
C ASP A 91 -4.83 7.00 1.13
N VAL A 92 -4.62 7.71 0.02
CA VAL A 92 -4.48 7.14 -1.32
C VAL A 92 -3.01 7.16 -1.76
N VAL A 93 -2.57 6.09 -2.41
CA VAL A 93 -1.30 6.05 -3.14
C VAL A 93 -1.59 6.02 -4.63
N VAL A 94 -1.04 6.98 -5.37
CA VAL A 94 -1.05 6.98 -6.84
C VAL A 94 0.31 6.47 -7.32
N TYR A 95 0.32 5.49 -8.23
CA TYR A 95 1.56 4.91 -8.74
C TYR A 95 1.43 4.48 -10.20
N ILE A 96 2.57 4.40 -10.88
CA ILE A 96 2.65 4.03 -12.28
C ILE A 96 3.33 2.66 -12.39
N GLU A 97 2.69 1.72 -13.09
CA GLU A 97 3.29 0.45 -13.42
C GLU A 97 3.87 0.44 -14.85
N GLY A 98 4.77 -0.53 -15.10
CA GLY A 98 5.30 -0.75 -16.44
C GLY A 98 6.37 0.26 -16.90
N VAL A 99 6.82 1.16 -16.03
CA VAL A 99 8.01 1.98 -16.34
C VAL A 99 9.24 1.10 -16.16
N GLU A 100 9.85 0.69 -17.27
CA GLU A 100 11.01 -0.21 -17.26
C GLU A 100 12.34 0.52 -17.02
N LYS A 101 12.40 1.81 -17.35
CA LYS A 101 13.63 2.60 -17.28
C LYS A 101 13.33 4.06 -16.95
N GLY A 102 14.12 4.66 -16.05
CA GLY A 102 13.91 6.07 -15.68
C GLY A 102 14.81 6.56 -14.55
N LYS A 103 14.37 7.61 -13.84
CA LYS A 103 15.15 8.28 -12.80
C LYS A 103 15.60 7.31 -11.69
N PRO A 104 16.70 7.61 -10.95
CA PRO A 104 17.18 6.75 -9.87
C PRO A 104 16.10 6.42 -8.84
N PHE A 105 16.03 5.14 -8.44
CA PHE A 105 15.11 4.67 -7.42
C PHE A 105 15.83 4.38 -6.11
N LYS A 106 16.08 5.45 -5.34
CA LYS A 106 16.67 5.35 -4.00
C LYS A 106 15.55 5.21 -2.97
N PHE A 107 15.27 3.99 -2.55
CA PHE A 107 14.30 3.70 -1.52
C PHE A 107 15.01 3.33 -0.22
N GLY A 108 14.87 4.18 0.81
CA GLY A 108 15.56 4.04 2.10
C GLY A 108 14.92 3.03 3.06
N GLY A 109 13.82 2.40 2.66
CA GLY A 109 12.99 1.56 3.52
C GLY A 109 11.69 2.24 3.94
N THR A 110 10.90 1.53 4.74
CA THR A 110 9.63 2.04 5.30
C THR A 110 9.72 2.05 6.81
N ASP A 111 9.60 3.24 7.41
CA ASP A 111 9.55 3.41 8.86
C ASP A 111 8.12 3.58 9.34
N VAL A 112 7.75 2.83 10.38
CA VAL A 112 6.47 2.91 11.08
C VAL A 112 6.74 3.09 12.56
N LYS A 113 6.02 4.02 13.19
CA LYS A 113 6.07 4.22 14.64
C LYS A 113 4.77 3.74 15.27
N ALA A 114 4.86 2.91 16.30
CA ALA A 114 3.76 2.64 17.19
C ALA A 114 3.77 3.74 18.27
N ASP A 115 2.91 4.76 18.12
CA ASP A 115 2.87 5.95 18.97
C ASP A 115 1.42 6.32 19.31
N GLY A 116 1.14 6.42 20.60
CA GLY A 116 -0.19 6.64 21.12
C GLY A 116 -1.20 5.56 20.71
N CYS A 117 -0.76 4.29 20.72
CA CYS A 117 -1.55 3.15 20.26
C CYS A 117 -2.04 3.30 18.81
N ARG A 118 -1.18 3.82 17.92
CA ARG A 118 -1.40 3.95 16.47
C ARG A 118 -0.16 3.50 15.72
N PHE A 119 -0.34 3.04 14.50
CA PHE A 119 0.76 2.95 13.55
C PHE A 119 0.82 4.23 12.71
N LEU A 120 1.89 5.01 12.89
CA LEU A 120 2.15 6.21 12.12
C LEU A 120 3.12 5.87 10.98
N VAL A 121 2.63 6.02 9.77
CA VAL A 121 3.42 5.87 8.54
C VAL A 121 4.09 7.21 8.22
N GLN A 122 5.33 7.18 7.73
CA GLN A 122 5.98 8.39 7.26
C GLN A 122 5.28 8.95 6.01
N GLY A 123 5.07 10.27 5.98
CA GLY A 123 4.47 10.97 4.86
C GLY A 123 3.14 11.62 5.19
N PRO A 124 2.39 12.06 4.19
CA PRO A 124 1.12 12.77 4.37
C PRO A 124 -0.04 11.88 4.85
N SER A 125 0.10 10.55 4.78
CA SER A 125 -0.89 9.59 5.28
C SER A 125 -0.44 8.95 6.58
N THR A 126 -1.39 8.74 7.49
CA THR A 126 -1.18 7.99 8.73
C THR A 126 -1.64 6.54 8.64
N PHE A 127 -2.17 6.12 7.49
CA PHE A 127 -2.85 4.84 7.33
C PHE A 127 -2.41 4.06 6.10
N ALA A 128 -1.92 4.76 5.06
CA ALA A 128 -1.45 4.17 3.82
C ALA A 128 -0.04 4.65 3.45
N GLY A 129 0.73 3.78 2.82
CA GLY A 129 2.08 4.08 2.35
C GLY A 129 2.53 3.14 1.25
N VAL A 130 3.82 3.15 0.98
CA VAL A 130 4.45 2.27 0.01
C VAL A 130 5.50 1.39 0.65
N VAL A 131 5.70 0.22 0.05
CA VAL A 131 6.83 -0.68 0.34
C VAL A 131 7.51 -1.06 -0.96
N VAL A 132 8.78 -1.40 -0.87
CA VAL A 132 9.52 -2.01 -1.98
C VAL A 132 9.90 -3.43 -1.58
N LYS A 133 9.65 -4.37 -2.45
CA LYS A 133 9.98 -5.78 -2.23
C LYS A 133 11.47 -5.93 -1.94
N LYS A 134 11.81 -6.68 -0.90
CA LYS A 134 13.16 -6.89 -0.34
C LYS A 134 13.77 -5.68 0.39
N ALA A 135 13.20 -4.47 0.28
CA ALA A 135 13.62 -3.36 1.11
C ALA A 135 13.21 -3.58 2.57
N GLU A 136 13.82 -2.85 3.48
CA GLU A 136 13.56 -2.99 4.90
C GLU A 136 12.26 -2.24 5.29
N LEU A 137 11.48 -2.88 6.17
CA LEU A 137 10.45 -2.22 6.96
C LEU A 137 10.88 -2.25 8.41
N ARG A 138 10.83 -1.10 9.08
CA ARG A 138 11.11 -0.94 10.49
C ARG A 138 9.84 -0.53 11.22
N VAL A 139 9.54 -1.18 12.35
CA VAL A 139 8.48 -0.77 13.26
C VAL A 139 9.10 -0.53 14.62
N GLU A 140 8.90 0.65 15.20
CA GLU A 140 9.43 1.05 16.50
C GLU A 140 8.33 1.34 17.48
N ASN A 141 8.45 0.85 18.71
CA ASN A 141 7.55 1.17 19.81
C ASN A 141 7.97 2.49 20.46
N MET A 142 7.08 3.49 20.44
CA MET A 142 7.30 4.81 21.04
C MET A 142 6.53 4.98 22.37
N ASP A 143 5.74 3.98 22.77
CA ASP A 143 4.78 4.10 23.88
C ASP A 143 5.34 3.55 25.19
N ALA A 144 5.15 4.33 26.27
CA ALA A 144 5.32 3.91 27.64
C ALA A 144 4.34 4.68 28.53
N ASP A 145 3.89 4.08 29.62
CA ASP A 145 3.08 4.75 30.64
C ASP A 145 3.77 4.69 32.01
N PRO A 146 4.55 5.71 32.38
CA PRO A 146 5.22 5.75 33.68
C PRO A 146 4.27 5.72 34.89
N SER A 147 2.99 5.99 34.68
CA SER A 147 1.97 5.94 35.75
C SER A 147 1.42 4.53 36.01
N ASP A 148 1.64 3.58 35.07
CA ASP A 148 1.30 2.17 35.21
C ASP A 148 2.57 1.34 35.39
N PRO A 149 2.82 0.71 36.58
CA PRO A 149 4.00 -0.12 36.81
C PRO A 149 4.18 -1.27 35.76
N LYS A 150 3.10 -1.72 35.14
CA LYS A 150 3.13 -2.78 34.13
C LYS A 150 3.51 -2.29 32.72
N ALA A 151 3.43 -0.99 32.50
CA ALA A 151 3.72 -0.34 31.24
C ALA A 151 4.78 0.78 31.36
N ALA A 152 5.44 0.89 32.53
CA ALA A 152 6.37 1.96 32.84
C ALA A 152 7.57 2.03 31.89
N THR A 153 8.06 0.88 31.38
CA THR A 153 9.13 0.79 30.39
C THR A 153 8.61 0.70 28.97
N GLY A 154 7.36 0.34 28.77
CA GLY A 154 6.73 0.25 27.45
C GLY A 154 5.31 -0.29 27.51
N VAL A 155 4.47 0.24 26.63
CA VAL A 155 3.17 -0.34 26.28
C VAL A 155 3.41 -1.43 25.24
N LEU A 156 3.03 -2.66 25.56
CA LEU A 156 3.24 -3.77 24.63
C LEU A 156 2.47 -3.57 23.33
N HIS A 157 3.21 -3.50 22.23
CA HIS A 157 2.68 -3.66 20.89
C HIS A 157 3.20 -4.95 20.26
N ASN A 158 2.39 -5.55 19.39
CA ASN A 158 2.78 -6.76 18.67
C ASN A 158 2.52 -6.58 17.17
N PRO A 159 3.46 -5.92 16.45
CA PRO A 159 3.34 -5.75 15.01
C PRO A 159 3.25 -7.11 14.29
N HIS A 160 2.12 -7.37 13.68
CA HIS A 160 1.85 -8.53 12.86
C HIS A 160 1.71 -8.08 11.39
N ALA A 161 2.65 -8.50 10.57
CA ALA A 161 2.70 -8.15 9.16
C ALA A 161 2.13 -9.28 8.29
N TYR A 162 1.32 -8.88 7.32
CA TYR A 162 0.64 -9.79 6.41
C TYR A 162 0.89 -9.42 4.96
N GLU A 163 1.03 -10.44 4.11
CA GLU A 163 0.76 -10.34 2.69
C GLU A 163 -0.72 -10.62 2.44
N VAL A 164 -1.45 -9.65 1.88
CA VAL A 164 -2.88 -9.77 1.58
C VAL A 164 -3.09 -9.73 0.08
N ALA A 165 -3.74 -10.77 -0.49
CA ALA A 165 -4.06 -10.87 -1.91
C ALA A 165 -5.52 -11.35 -2.05
N GLY A 166 -6.41 -10.45 -2.47
CA GLY A 166 -7.86 -10.72 -2.46
C GLY A 166 -8.35 -11.11 -1.07
N ALA A 167 -9.02 -12.25 -0.95
CA ALA A 167 -9.50 -12.79 0.33
C ALA A 167 -8.44 -13.59 1.12
N SER A 168 -7.22 -13.72 0.58
CA SER A 168 -6.16 -14.53 1.17
C SER A 168 -5.19 -13.65 1.95
N SER A 169 -4.84 -14.06 3.17
CA SER A 169 -3.84 -13.43 4.02
C SER A 169 -2.80 -14.44 4.48
N SER A 170 -1.53 -14.04 4.50
CA SER A 170 -0.41 -14.88 4.96
C SER A 170 0.51 -14.04 5.83
N THR A 171 0.89 -14.56 7.00
CA THR A 171 1.83 -13.89 7.92
C THR A 171 3.22 -13.76 7.28
N ILE A 172 3.79 -12.57 7.34
CA ILE A 172 5.19 -12.29 7.00
C ILE A 172 6.06 -12.34 8.25
N PHE A 173 5.64 -11.64 9.29
CA PHE A 173 6.22 -11.73 10.64
C PHE A 173 5.18 -11.36 11.70
N ASN A 174 5.43 -11.82 12.95
CA ASN A 174 4.66 -11.47 14.13
C ASN A 174 5.63 -11.40 15.30
N LEU A 175 5.94 -10.22 15.80
CA LEU A 175 7.00 -10.00 16.77
C LEU A 175 6.59 -8.96 17.82
N PRO A 176 6.66 -9.29 19.13
CA PRO A 176 6.31 -8.36 20.19
C PRO A 176 7.38 -7.27 20.37
N LEU A 177 6.93 -6.07 20.69
CA LEU A 177 7.73 -4.91 21.07
C LEU A 177 7.24 -4.43 22.46
N PRO A 178 7.69 -5.05 23.57
CA PRO A 178 7.20 -4.72 24.92
C PRO A 178 7.76 -3.39 25.45
N GLU A 179 8.89 -2.91 24.97
CA GLU A 179 9.55 -1.74 25.54
C GLU A 179 9.59 -0.56 24.58
N LYS A 180 9.49 0.65 25.11
CA LYS A 180 9.72 1.88 24.36
C LYS A 180 11.14 1.90 23.76
N GLY A 181 11.24 2.29 22.50
CA GLY A 181 12.49 2.32 21.74
C GLY A 181 12.88 0.98 21.11
N GLN A 182 12.23 -0.12 21.48
CA GLN A 182 12.41 -1.36 20.77
C GLN A 182 11.87 -1.27 19.34
N PHE A 183 12.52 -1.97 18.43
CA PHE A 183 12.08 -2.04 17.04
C PHE A 183 12.29 -3.42 16.44
N VAL A 184 11.46 -3.73 15.47
CA VAL A 184 11.66 -4.83 14.52
C VAL A 184 12.06 -4.26 13.17
N LYS A 185 13.00 -4.92 12.50
CA LYS A 185 13.49 -4.58 11.17
C LYS A 185 13.48 -5.85 10.31
N LYS A 186 12.69 -5.86 9.26
CA LYS A 186 12.51 -7.05 8.40
C LYS A 186 12.43 -6.65 6.93
N PRO A 187 12.96 -7.49 6.03
CA PRO A 187 12.74 -7.29 4.60
C PRO A 187 11.26 -7.55 4.24
N VAL A 188 10.73 -6.71 3.37
CA VAL A 188 9.38 -6.89 2.82
C VAL A 188 9.38 -8.08 1.86
N THR A 189 8.71 -9.16 2.28
CA THR A 189 8.62 -10.41 1.51
C THR A 189 7.20 -10.60 1.00
N LEU A 190 6.97 -10.23 -0.27
CA LEU A 190 5.70 -10.44 -0.97
C LEU A 190 5.93 -11.46 -2.09
N ARG A 191 5.10 -12.51 -2.14
CA ARG A 191 5.22 -13.66 -3.06
C ARG A 191 4.12 -13.69 -4.11
N LYS A 192 2.93 -13.16 -3.76
CA LYS A 192 1.76 -13.17 -4.62
C LYS A 192 1.76 -11.92 -5.51
N LYS A 193 1.19 -12.06 -6.70
CA LYS A 193 0.87 -10.92 -7.56
C LYS A 193 -0.27 -10.11 -6.93
N GLU A 194 -0.28 -8.80 -7.17
CA GLU A 194 -1.33 -7.89 -6.70
C GLU A 194 -1.59 -7.95 -5.20
N SER A 195 -0.58 -8.36 -4.42
CA SER A 195 -0.67 -8.35 -2.97
C SER A 195 -0.32 -6.98 -2.41
N ILE A 196 -0.90 -6.66 -1.26
CA ILE A 196 -0.52 -5.52 -0.42
C ILE A 196 0.15 -6.02 0.86
N PHE A 197 0.92 -5.15 1.49
CA PHE A 197 1.46 -5.38 2.82
C PHE A 197 0.52 -4.72 3.84
N LYS A 198 0.00 -5.49 4.80
CA LYS A 198 -0.79 -5.00 5.92
C LYS A 198 0.01 -5.16 7.21
N LEU A 199 0.00 -4.14 8.04
CA LEU A 199 0.49 -4.19 9.41
C LEU A 199 -0.70 -4.02 10.37
N GLU A 200 -0.79 -4.88 11.38
CA GLU A 200 -1.80 -4.81 12.43
C GLU A 200 -1.14 -5.11 13.79
N CYS A 201 -1.63 -4.54 14.87
CA CYS A 201 -1.17 -4.89 16.20
C CYS A 201 -2.08 -5.95 16.80
N ASP A 202 -1.54 -7.13 17.19
CA ASP A 202 -2.35 -8.20 17.80
C ASP A 202 -2.90 -7.81 19.19
N GLN A 203 -2.24 -6.86 19.87
CA GLN A 203 -2.73 -6.33 21.15
C GLN A 203 -3.86 -5.32 20.96
N HIS A 204 -3.83 -4.56 19.85
CA HIS A 204 -4.70 -3.44 19.57
C HIS A 204 -5.11 -3.46 18.09
N ASN A 205 -6.05 -4.31 17.70
CA ASN A 205 -6.40 -4.56 16.28
C ASN A 205 -6.98 -3.34 15.53
N TYR A 206 -7.25 -2.24 16.23
CA TYR A 206 -7.53 -0.95 15.63
C TYR A 206 -6.28 -0.21 15.13
N MET A 207 -5.06 -0.63 15.55
CA MET A 207 -3.80 -0.13 15.02
C MET A 207 -3.50 -0.87 13.72
N GLN A 208 -3.72 -0.21 12.61
CA GLN A 208 -3.49 -0.77 11.28
C GLN A 208 -2.77 0.22 10.38
N ALA A 209 -1.93 -0.31 9.48
CA ALA A 209 -1.34 0.43 8.38
C ALA A 209 -1.26 -0.47 7.15
N PHE A 210 -1.39 0.11 5.97
CA PHE A 210 -1.47 -0.61 4.71
C PHE A 210 -0.48 -0.03 3.70
N PHE A 211 0.14 -0.90 2.90
CA PHE A 211 1.16 -0.47 1.97
C PHE A 211 0.97 -1.17 0.62
N VAL A 212 1.02 -0.39 -0.44
CA VAL A 212 1.09 -0.92 -1.79
C VAL A 212 2.56 -1.12 -2.17
N PRO A 213 2.93 -2.27 -2.75
CA PRO A 213 4.28 -2.47 -3.26
C PRO A 213 4.49 -1.65 -4.54
N VAL A 214 5.60 -0.93 -4.60
CA VAL A 214 6.03 -0.20 -5.80
C VAL A 214 7.35 -0.77 -6.33
N THR A 215 7.55 -0.69 -7.65
CA THR A 215 8.71 -1.26 -8.35
C THR A 215 9.59 -0.21 -9.00
N ASN A 216 9.19 1.06 -8.93
CA ASN A 216 9.86 2.19 -9.55
C ASN A 216 9.57 3.48 -8.75
N PRO A 217 10.26 4.62 -9.00
CA PRO A 217 10.10 5.85 -8.23
C PRO A 217 8.90 6.72 -8.63
N TYR A 218 8.02 6.23 -9.51
CA TYR A 218 6.89 7.00 -10.02
C TYR A 218 5.62 6.72 -9.23
N TYR A 219 5.59 7.23 -8.00
CA TYR A 219 4.45 7.18 -7.11
C TYR A 219 4.34 8.45 -6.28
N ALA A 220 3.16 8.71 -5.75
CA ALA A 220 2.90 9.76 -4.77
C ALA A 220 1.89 9.26 -3.73
N VAL A 221 2.12 9.62 -2.47
CA VAL A 221 1.07 9.56 -1.44
C VAL A 221 0.29 10.86 -1.53
N VAL A 222 -1.03 10.74 -1.65
CA VAL A 222 -1.93 11.89 -1.86
C VAL A 222 -1.90 12.80 -0.64
N GLY A 223 -1.80 14.11 -0.90
CA GLY A 223 -1.78 15.14 0.14
C GLY A 223 -3.12 15.32 0.86
N GLU A 224 -3.11 16.13 1.92
CA GLU A 224 -4.29 16.42 2.74
C GLU A 224 -5.44 17.07 1.95
N ASP A 225 -5.13 17.79 0.89
CA ASP A 225 -6.07 18.43 -0.03
C ASP A 225 -6.53 17.54 -1.20
N GLY A 226 -6.10 16.28 -1.19
CA GLY A 226 -6.40 15.31 -2.23
C GLY A 226 -5.54 15.43 -3.47
N THR A 227 -4.55 16.32 -3.51
CA THR A 227 -3.68 16.49 -4.69
C THR A 227 -2.51 15.53 -4.69
N PHE A 228 -1.99 15.23 -5.89
CA PHE A 228 -0.75 14.50 -6.10
C PHE A 228 0.03 15.04 -7.29
N SER A 229 1.34 14.80 -7.27
CA SER A 229 2.24 15.10 -8.38
C SER A 229 3.33 14.05 -8.46
N ILE A 230 3.57 13.53 -9.66
CA ILE A 230 4.65 12.59 -9.99
C ILE A 230 5.45 13.20 -11.13
N ASP A 231 6.72 13.48 -10.89
CA ASP A 231 7.61 14.16 -11.83
C ASP A 231 8.64 13.24 -12.50
N GLY A 232 9.27 13.74 -13.55
CA GLY A 232 10.38 13.08 -14.23
C GLY A 232 9.99 11.77 -14.90
N ILE A 233 8.72 11.59 -15.27
CA ILE A 233 8.21 10.38 -15.92
C ILE A 233 8.70 10.38 -17.37
N PRO A 234 9.34 9.33 -17.89
CA PRO A 234 9.70 9.23 -19.30
C PRO A 234 8.46 9.43 -20.20
N PRO A 235 8.58 10.07 -21.38
CA PRO A 235 7.45 10.17 -22.31
C PRO A 235 6.93 8.79 -22.71
N GLY A 236 5.60 8.62 -22.70
CA GLY A 236 4.95 7.34 -23.02
C GLY A 236 3.50 7.30 -22.54
N THR A 237 2.82 6.18 -22.79
CA THR A 237 1.49 5.89 -22.25
C THR A 237 1.61 4.81 -21.21
N TYR A 238 1.07 5.06 -20.02
CA TYR A 238 1.23 4.21 -18.85
C TYR A 238 -0.08 3.90 -18.17
N GLU A 239 -0.15 2.72 -17.55
CA GLU A 239 -1.19 2.39 -16.58
C GLU A 239 -0.89 3.07 -15.26
N VAL A 240 -1.77 3.98 -14.86
CA VAL A 240 -1.71 4.72 -13.61
C VAL A 240 -2.77 4.19 -12.67
N TYR A 241 -2.37 3.87 -11.47
CA TYR A 241 -3.23 3.33 -10.43
C TYR A 241 -3.37 4.33 -9.28
N ALA A 242 -4.60 4.47 -8.77
CA ALA A 242 -4.88 5.06 -7.47
C ALA A 242 -5.42 3.96 -6.56
N TRP A 243 -4.78 3.77 -5.42
CA TRP A 243 -5.14 2.73 -4.47
C TRP A 243 -5.44 3.30 -3.09
N HIS A 244 -6.57 2.89 -2.52
CA HIS A 244 -6.98 3.20 -1.15
C HIS A 244 -7.22 1.90 -0.38
N PRO A 245 -6.73 1.75 0.88
CA PRO A 245 -6.82 0.49 1.64
C PRO A 245 -8.21 -0.13 1.72
N THR A 246 -9.23 0.69 1.90
CA THR A 246 -10.63 0.24 2.08
C THR A 246 -11.42 0.22 0.79
N LEU A 247 -11.18 1.17 -0.12
CA LEU A 247 -11.96 1.34 -1.35
C LEU A 247 -11.41 0.55 -2.54
N GLY A 248 -10.17 0.05 -2.42
CA GLY A 248 -9.51 -0.73 -3.45
C GLY A 248 -8.77 0.12 -4.47
N LYS A 249 -8.65 -0.39 -5.68
CA LYS A 249 -7.82 0.18 -6.76
C LYS A 249 -8.71 0.72 -7.89
N GLN A 250 -8.31 1.86 -8.44
CA GLN A 250 -8.77 2.38 -9.73
C GLN A 250 -7.59 2.49 -10.68
N GLU A 251 -7.84 2.40 -11.98
CA GLU A 251 -6.83 2.45 -13.02
C GLU A 251 -7.23 3.38 -14.16
N ALA A 252 -6.23 3.96 -14.82
CA ALA A 252 -6.39 4.78 -16.00
C ALA A 252 -5.16 4.68 -16.90
N ASN A 253 -5.35 4.80 -18.21
CA ASN A 253 -4.26 4.98 -19.15
C ASN A 253 -3.99 6.47 -19.34
N VAL A 254 -2.76 6.91 -19.05
CA VAL A 254 -2.36 8.31 -19.15
C VAL A 254 -1.14 8.45 -20.06
N THR A 255 -1.22 9.36 -21.02
CA THR A 255 -0.09 9.68 -21.89
C THR A 255 0.69 10.86 -21.34
N ILE A 256 1.98 10.67 -21.13
CA ILE A 256 2.94 11.66 -20.65
C ILE A 256 3.73 12.19 -21.88
N ALA A 257 3.58 13.45 -22.21
CA ALA A 257 4.36 14.11 -23.23
C ALA A 257 5.74 14.51 -22.72
N ALA A 258 6.71 14.61 -23.61
CA ALA A 258 8.04 15.13 -23.30
C ALA A 258 7.96 16.53 -22.69
N LYS A 259 8.53 16.73 -21.50
CA LYS A 259 8.50 17.99 -20.72
C LYS A 259 7.09 18.55 -20.47
N GLY A 260 6.06 17.73 -20.72
CA GLY A 260 4.65 18.11 -20.56
C GLY A 260 4.12 17.82 -19.17
N THR A 261 2.95 18.40 -18.86
CA THR A 261 2.17 18.06 -17.68
C THR A 261 0.87 17.42 -18.13
N ALA A 262 0.68 16.15 -17.76
CA ALA A 262 -0.60 15.48 -17.88
C ALA A 262 -1.41 15.71 -16.60
N LYS A 263 -2.72 15.87 -16.73
CA LYS A 263 -3.63 15.98 -15.58
C LYS A 263 -4.65 14.84 -15.63
N PHE A 264 -4.79 14.13 -14.53
CA PHE A 264 -5.81 13.10 -14.37
C PHE A 264 -6.33 13.04 -12.93
N ASP A 265 -7.65 13.12 -12.77
CA ASP A 265 -8.31 13.10 -11.48
C ASP A 265 -9.00 11.74 -11.26
N PHE A 266 -8.83 11.16 -10.07
CA PHE A 266 -9.50 9.92 -9.67
C PHE A 266 -10.70 10.21 -8.78
N ALA A 267 -11.78 9.43 -8.93
CA ALA A 267 -12.97 9.57 -8.10
C ALA A 267 -13.40 8.22 -7.53
N PHE A 268 -13.30 8.06 -6.22
CA PHE A 268 -13.76 6.89 -5.49
C PHE A 268 -15.19 7.08 -4.98
N ALA A 269 -15.87 5.97 -4.76
CA ALA A 269 -17.16 5.91 -4.06
C ALA A 269 -17.19 4.69 -3.13
N ALA A 270 -18.06 4.69 -2.14
CA ALA A 270 -18.33 3.49 -1.36
C ALA A 270 -18.94 2.41 -2.28
N LYS A 271 -18.57 1.15 -2.04
CA LYS A 271 -19.13 -0.03 -2.74
C LYS A 271 -20.45 -0.41 -2.14
#